data_3eacb35056195f22c80ad71644bf8c19
#
_entry.id   3eacb35056195f22c80ad71644bf8c19
#
_cell.length_a   1.000
_cell.length_b   1.000
_cell.length_c   1.000
_cell.angle_alpha   90.00
_cell.angle_beta   90.00
_cell.angle_gamma   90.00
#
_symmetry.space_group_name_H-M   'P 1'
#
loop_
_entity.id
_entity.type
_entity.pdbx_description
1 polymer ?
#
loop_
_entity_poly.entity_id
_entity_poly.type
_entity_poly.pdbx_seq_one_letter_code
_entity_poly.pdbx_strand_id
1 'polypeptide(L)'
;MERTISFMNGKGSIGHNSRAFIADNVRPDRTKDNESYFVEDIKDVYHHLFDEALNEYNSKQKRKDRKIKSYYEKIKRSKQEKIFYEVIVQIGNCDDSYVGSSVGKMAKQILKEYLFEFIKNNPNLYVIGAYIHMDEETPHMHIDFVPWVSGCTRGLETKNSLKGALASRGFKSEGKGYTEWQQWAEAEKETLADIMKKYGIEWEQKGTHNPHLSVLDYKKQEREKEIERCDEILNSLEVELADKEDEIEAARIRYKEEQEASKVAIDKMIAENGAEYVRIKHEIEKAEGELKEVKELLLETRVEYEKERILKAKKLNSIICEKENELVAVKKKLDDINDILEIAKIELKSAQTEVTVAKKLKAQLMQEMDGEDYLKEQVIELRYQNMVLKDENQSLKEKLNQAYEFMKQFVIEGMNLLEKFKIWIGEKVRDVWKR
;
A
#
# COMPACT_ATOMS: atom_id res chain seq x y z
N MET A 1 -9.16 -0.41 24.20
CA MET A 1 -8.75 -1.38 23.15
C MET A 1 -7.23 -1.31 23.02
N GLU A 2 -6.60 -2.44 22.74
CA GLU A 2 -5.14 -2.50 22.66
C GLU A 2 -4.65 -2.49 21.20
N ARG A 3 -3.56 -1.76 20.92
CA ARG A 3 -2.92 -1.70 19.60
C ARG A 3 -1.41 -1.62 19.73
N THR A 4 -0.71 -2.24 18.81
CA THR A 4 0.75 -2.14 18.72
C THR A 4 1.18 -0.78 18.18
N ILE A 5 2.40 -0.37 18.47
CA ILE A 5 3.06 0.79 17.86
C ILE A 5 4.27 0.29 17.07
N SER A 6 4.29 0.63 15.79
CA SER A 6 5.48 0.51 14.95
C SER A 6 6.15 1.87 14.81
N PHE A 7 7.44 1.94 15.13
CA PHE A 7 8.29 3.09 14.92
C PHE A 7 9.57 2.61 14.24
N MET A 8 9.68 2.83 12.96
CA MET A 8 10.68 2.20 12.12
C MET A 8 11.53 3.23 11.39
N ASN A 9 12.78 2.85 11.11
CA ASN A 9 13.65 3.63 10.23
C ASN A 9 13.24 3.39 8.77
N GLY A 10 12.84 4.45 8.09
CA GLY A 10 12.46 4.39 6.69
C GLY A 10 13.67 4.37 5.73
N LYS A 11 13.40 4.10 4.46
CA LYS A 11 14.43 4.07 3.41
C LYS A 11 14.78 5.47 2.87
N GLY A 12 13.95 6.49 3.16
CA GLY A 12 14.15 7.86 2.72
C GLY A 12 13.77 8.05 1.23
N SER A 13 12.55 7.71 0.86
CA SER A 13 12.05 7.88 -0.51
C SER A 13 11.01 9.00 -0.58
N ILE A 14 11.46 10.23 -0.79
CA ILE A 14 10.56 11.40 -0.94
C ILE A 14 9.54 11.16 -2.07
N GLY A 15 9.96 10.54 -3.19
CA GLY A 15 9.05 10.23 -4.30
C GLY A 15 7.91 9.27 -3.93
N HIS A 16 8.20 8.27 -3.09
CA HIS A 16 7.17 7.38 -2.54
C HIS A 16 6.26 8.13 -1.54
N ASN A 17 6.87 8.87 -0.63
CA ASN A 17 6.14 9.58 0.43
C ASN A 17 5.18 10.63 -0.14
N SER A 18 5.62 11.37 -1.16
CA SER A 18 4.82 12.39 -1.85
C SER A 18 3.87 11.84 -2.92
N ARG A 19 3.88 10.50 -3.17
CA ARG A 19 3.15 9.85 -4.26
C ARG A 19 3.54 10.36 -5.67
N ALA A 20 4.74 10.89 -5.83
CA ALA A 20 5.34 11.09 -7.15
C ALA A 20 5.68 9.75 -7.84
N PHE A 21 5.83 8.70 -7.05
CA PHE A 21 5.94 7.31 -7.47
C PHE A 21 4.91 6.46 -6.72
N ILE A 22 4.12 5.68 -7.45
CA ILE A 22 3.08 4.80 -6.92
C ILE A 22 3.63 3.37 -6.89
N ALA A 23 3.72 2.78 -5.70
CA ALA A 23 4.10 1.39 -5.51
C ALA A 23 2.89 0.45 -5.67
N ASP A 24 3.15 -0.84 -5.90
CA ASP A 24 2.10 -1.84 -6.17
C ASP A 24 1.10 -2.05 -5.02
N ASN A 25 1.48 -1.70 -3.79
CA ASN A 25 0.64 -1.79 -2.60
C ASN A 25 -0.24 -0.56 -2.37
N VAL A 26 -0.10 0.48 -3.18
CA VAL A 26 -0.89 1.72 -3.09
C VAL A 26 -2.21 1.55 -3.83
N ARG A 27 -3.29 2.01 -3.23
CA ARG A 27 -4.62 2.09 -3.85
C ARG A 27 -4.88 3.50 -4.36
N PRO A 28 -4.75 3.77 -5.65
CA PRO A 28 -4.84 5.13 -6.20
C PRO A 28 -6.19 5.82 -5.97
N ASP A 29 -7.27 5.06 -5.81
CA ASP A 29 -8.61 5.57 -5.51
C ASP A 29 -8.70 6.22 -4.11
N ARG A 30 -7.77 5.89 -3.21
CA ARG A 30 -7.69 6.41 -1.84
C ARG A 30 -6.63 7.50 -1.64
N THR A 31 -5.75 7.75 -2.62
CA THR A 31 -4.66 8.75 -2.49
C THR A 31 -5.16 10.15 -2.15
N LYS A 32 -6.39 10.48 -2.49
CA LYS A 32 -7.06 11.73 -2.08
C LYS A 32 -7.24 11.89 -0.57
N ASP A 33 -7.20 10.79 0.19
CA ASP A 33 -7.37 10.77 1.64
C ASP A 33 -6.03 10.91 2.38
N ASN A 34 -4.90 10.93 1.64
CA ASN A 34 -3.57 11.20 2.17
C ASN A 34 -3.44 12.67 2.56
N GLU A 35 -2.60 12.93 3.55
CA GLU A 35 -2.26 14.29 3.96
C GLU A 35 -0.75 14.51 3.93
N SER A 36 -0.34 15.71 3.51
CA SER A 36 1.07 16.10 3.43
C SER A 36 1.30 17.38 4.20
N TYR A 37 2.38 17.43 4.99
CA TYR A 37 2.77 18.55 5.83
C TYR A 37 4.24 18.90 5.60
N PHE A 38 4.59 20.18 5.71
CA PHE A 38 5.98 20.64 5.69
C PHE A 38 6.79 20.16 4.49
N VAL A 39 6.25 20.27 3.28
CA VAL A 39 6.95 19.87 2.06
C VAL A 39 7.94 20.97 1.67
N GLU A 40 9.22 20.78 2.03
CA GLU A 40 10.30 21.74 1.78
C GLU A 40 11.36 21.15 0.85
N ASP A 41 12.02 22.01 0.05
CA ASP A 41 13.17 21.56 -0.73
C ASP A 41 14.37 21.30 0.20
N ILE A 42 14.92 20.10 0.13
CA ILE A 42 16.00 19.69 1.02
C ILE A 42 17.27 20.54 0.87
N LYS A 43 17.53 21.10 -0.33
CA LYS A 43 18.72 21.94 -0.53
C LYS A 43 18.53 23.28 0.14
N ASP A 44 17.33 23.85 0.09
CA ASP A 44 17.01 25.11 0.77
C ASP A 44 17.11 24.93 2.30
N VAL A 45 16.66 23.77 2.80
CA VAL A 45 16.85 23.43 4.22
C VAL A 45 18.33 23.31 4.59
N TYR A 46 19.16 22.71 3.72
CA TYR A 46 20.60 22.66 3.96
C TYR A 46 21.26 24.03 3.96
N HIS A 47 20.84 24.92 3.09
CA HIS A 47 21.27 26.33 3.11
C HIS A 47 20.87 27.01 4.41
N HIS A 48 19.61 26.85 4.83
CA HIS A 48 19.10 27.42 6.07
C HIS A 48 19.85 26.93 7.31
N LEU A 49 20.10 25.63 7.43
CA LEU A 49 20.69 25.03 8.63
C LEU A 49 22.22 25.16 8.70
N PHE A 50 22.91 25.18 7.56
CA PHE A 50 24.35 24.92 7.58
C PHE A 50 25.21 26.00 6.90
N ASP A 51 24.65 26.95 6.16
CA ASP A 51 25.47 27.91 5.39
C ASP A 51 26.31 28.82 6.29
N GLU A 52 25.78 29.23 7.43
CA GLU A 52 26.54 30.06 8.40
C GLU A 52 27.79 29.30 8.88
N ALA A 53 27.61 28.08 9.40
CA ALA A 53 28.71 27.22 9.85
C ALA A 53 29.64 26.82 8.71
N LEU A 54 29.14 26.67 7.48
CA LEU A 54 29.92 26.39 6.28
C LEU A 54 30.81 27.59 5.92
N ASN A 55 30.27 28.78 5.94
CA ASN A 55 31.00 30.03 5.66
C ASN A 55 32.09 30.25 6.70
N GLU A 56 31.78 30.06 7.98
CA GLU A 56 32.73 30.15 9.08
C GLU A 56 33.85 29.09 8.93
N TYR A 57 33.49 27.85 8.65
CA TYR A 57 34.47 26.78 8.38
C TYR A 57 35.40 27.16 7.21
N ASN A 58 34.83 27.60 6.09
CA ASN A 58 35.57 27.93 4.86
C ASN A 58 36.48 29.16 5.05
N SER A 59 36.11 30.12 5.86
CA SER A 59 36.92 31.29 6.19
C SER A 59 38.23 30.91 6.90
N LYS A 60 38.16 29.87 7.75
CA LYS A 60 39.32 29.35 8.50
C LYS A 60 40.25 28.49 7.62
N GLN A 61 39.83 28.08 6.40
CA GLN A 61 40.62 27.20 5.52
C GLN A 61 41.56 28.00 4.66
N LYS A 62 42.87 27.85 4.88
CA LYS A 62 43.92 28.48 4.04
C LYS A 62 44.04 27.81 2.65
N ARG A 63 43.79 26.51 2.57
CA ARG A 63 43.92 25.72 1.32
C ARG A 63 42.57 25.61 0.62
N LYS A 64 42.55 25.88 -0.70
CA LYS A 64 41.32 25.83 -1.53
C LYS A 64 40.70 24.42 -1.59
N ASP A 65 41.55 23.37 -1.58
CA ASP A 65 41.11 21.97 -1.62
C ASP A 65 40.40 21.51 -0.34
N ARG A 66 40.57 22.24 0.77
CA ARG A 66 39.87 21.96 2.04
C ARG A 66 38.52 22.72 2.19
N LYS A 67 38.26 23.68 1.31
CA LYS A 67 37.01 24.42 1.31
C LYS A 67 35.89 23.55 0.74
N ILE A 68 34.76 23.57 1.42
CA ILE A 68 33.56 22.83 1.03
C ILE A 68 32.70 23.76 0.19
N LYS A 69 32.41 23.40 -1.06
CA LYS A 69 31.60 24.23 -1.98
C LYS A 69 30.11 24.13 -1.68
N SER A 70 29.64 22.93 -1.34
CA SER A 70 28.26 22.67 -0.95
C SER A 70 28.25 21.59 0.13
N TYR A 71 27.65 21.91 1.26
CA TYR A 71 27.54 20.95 2.36
C TYR A 71 26.56 19.83 2.03
N TYR A 72 25.48 20.14 1.32
CA TYR A 72 24.57 19.14 0.78
C TYR A 72 25.28 18.08 -0.06
N GLU A 73 26.07 18.52 -1.05
CA GLU A 73 26.82 17.60 -1.92
C GLU A 73 27.90 16.81 -1.15
N LYS A 74 28.46 17.40 -0.11
CA LYS A 74 29.38 16.69 0.77
C LYS A 74 28.68 15.56 1.53
N ILE A 75 27.53 15.82 2.11
CA ILE A 75 26.77 14.81 2.84
C ILE A 75 26.22 13.75 1.89
N LYS A 76 25.72 14.12 0.71
CA LYS A 76 25.25 13.20 -0.32
C LYS A 76 26.30 12.14 -0.71
N ARG A 77 27.59 12.51 -0.65
CA ARG A 77 28.71 11.59 -0.91
C ARG A 77 29.24 10.88 0.34
N SER A 78 28.71 11.21 1.51
CA SER A 78 29.11 10.58 2.76
C SER A 78 28.66 9.12 2.80
N LYS A 79 29.47 8.26 3.42
CA LYS A 79 29.07 6.90 3.75
C LYS A 79 28.55 6.77 5.21
N GLN A 80 28.72 7.82 6.01
CA GLN A 80 28.39 7.82 7.44
C GLN A 80 27.08 8.52 7.72
N GLU A 81 26.81 9.63 7.02
CA GLU A 81 25.63 10.46 7.22
C GLU A 81 24.75 10.40 5.96
N LYS A 82 23.43 10.38 6.18
CA LYS A 82 22.44 10.51 5.11
C LYS A 82 22.07 11.99 4.95
N ILE A 83 21.65 12.38 3.73
CA ILE A 83 21.16 13.74 3.48
C ILE A 83 19.92 14.07 4.29
N PHE A 84 19.08 13.08 4.58
CA PHE A 84 17.96 13.14 5.51
C PHE A 84 17.69 11.73 6.04
N TYR A 85 16.89 11.66 7.08
CA TYR A 85 16.43 10.44 7.70
C TYR A 85 14.90 10.41 7.66
N GLU A 86 14.36 9.22 7.68
CA GLU A 86 12.94 8.98 7.68
C GLU A 86 12.56 8.08 8.84
N VAL A 87 11.47 8.38 9.50
CA VAL A 87 10.78 7.43 10.38
C VAL A 87 9.38 7.15 9.86
N ILE A 88 8.97 5.90 10.00
CA ILE A 88 7.63 5.44 9.68
C ILE A 88 6.94 5.07 10.98
N VAL A 89 5.79 5.70 11.23
CA VAL A 89 5.00 5.54 12.45
C VAL A 89 3.64 4.97 12.11
N GLN A 90 3.29 3.86 12.77
CA GLN A 90 2.03 3.16 12.53
C GLN A 90 1.41 2.68 13.84
N ILE A 91 0.08 2.68 13.93
CA ILE A 91 -0.71 2.18 15.06
C ILE A 91 -1.48 0.95 14.59
N GLY A 92 -1.26 -0.18 15.26
CA GLY A 92 -1.85 -1.47 14.89
C GLY A 92 -1.32 -2.03 13.59
N ASN A 93 -2.12 -2.89 12.95
CA ASN A 93 -1.81 -3.58 11.70
C ASN A 93 -3.04 -3.66 10.77
N CYS A 94 -2.92 -4.36 9.66
CA CYS A 94 -4.00 -4.51 8.68
C CYS A 94 -5.24 -5.25 9.22
N ASP A 95 -5.09 -6.08 10.25
CA ASP A 95 -6.20 -6.86 10.82
C ASP A 95 -7.03 -6.04 11.80
N ASP A 96 -6.40 -5.11 12.53
CA ASP A 96 -7.00 -4.44 13.67
C ASP A 96 -7.15 -2.91 13.49
N SER A 97 -6.47 -2.32 12.50
CA SER A 97 -6.39 -0.87 12.28
C SER A 97 -6.38 -0.51 10.78
N TYR A 98 -7.05 -1.30 9.92
CA TYR A 98 -7.08 -1.00 8.49
C TYR A 98 -7.77 0.34 8.19
N VAL A 99 -7.40 0.97 7.08
CA VAL A 99 -7.82 2.33 6.69
C VAL A 99 -9.34 2.55 6.72
N GLY A 100 -10.14 1.54 6.35
CA GLY A 100 -11.61 1.61 6.34
C GLY A 100 -12.27 1.52 7.72
N SER A 101 -11.54 1.08 8.76
CA SER A 101 -12.06 0.87 10.10
C SER A 101 -12.24 2.19 10.88
N SER A 102 -13.04 2.15 11.93
CA SER A 102 -13.14 3.26 12.89
C SER A 102 -11.81 3.55 13.58
N VAL A 103 -11.05 2.48 13.88
CA VAL A 103 -9.72 2.59 14.49
C VAL A 103 -8.73 3.20 13.51
N GLY A 104 -8.76 2.83 12.22
CA GLY A 104 -7.93 3.44 11.18
C GLY A 104 -8.18 4.94 11.03
N LYS A 105 -9.43 5.38 11.12
CA LYS A 105 -9.77 6.81 11.11
C LYS A 105 -9.26 7.53 12.36
N MET A 106 -9.36 6.90 13.55
CA MET A 106 -8.77 7.44 14.77
C MET A 106 -7.25 7.48 14.69
N ALA A 107 -6.61 6.44 14.14
CA ALA A 107 -5.17 6.39 13.95
C ALA A 107 -4.66 7.57 13.12
N LYS A 108 -5.37 7.98 12.06
CA LYS A 108 -5.08 9.18 11.28
C LYS A 108 -5.03 10.44 12.16
N GLN A 109 -6.01 10.63 13.03
CA GLN A 109 -6.07 11.79 13.90
C GLN A 109 -4.96 11.76 14.97
N ILE A 110 -4.70 10.60 15.55
CA ILE A 110 -3.63 10.38 16.52
C ILE A 110 -2.26 10.68 15.88
N LEU A 111 -2.00 10.18 14.67
CA LEU A 111 -0.76 10.43 13.94
C LEU A 111 -0.58 11.94 13.64
N LYS A 112 -1.66 12.62 13.32
CA LYS A 112 -1.65 14.08 13.13
C LYS A 112 -1.27 14.82 14.41
N GLU A 113 -1.89 14.50 15.56
CA GLU A 113 -1.54 15.07 16.86
C GLU A 113 -0.09 14.75 17.23
N TYR A 114 0.34 13.52 16.98
CA TYR A 114 1.70 13.07 17.23
C TYR A 114 2.74 13.87 16.44
N LEU A 115 2.48 14.22 15.19
CA LEU A 115 3.41 15.01 14.39
C LEU A 115 3.79 16.33 15.07
N PHE A 116 2.84 17.02 15.70
CA PHE A 116 3.11 18.26 16.39
C PHE A 116 3.95 18.04 17.66
N GLU A 117 3.65 16.99 18.42
CA GLU A 117 4.48 16.63 19.58
C GLU A 117 5.87 16.15 19.14
N PHE A 118 5.97 15.41 18.03
CA PHE A 118 7.27 15.02 17.45
C PHE A 118 8.14 16.24 17.15
N ILE A 119 7.62 17.24 16.47
CA ILE A 119 8.37 18.46 16.12
C ILE A 119 8.81 19.21 17.38
N LYS A 120 7.91 19.36 18.33
CA LYS A 120 8.15 20.04 19.62
C LYS A 120 9.22 19.30 20.44
N ASN A 121 9.12 17.99 20.50
CA ASN A 121 10.04 17.17 21.28
C ASN A 121 11.40 16.98 20.58
N ASN A 122 11.52 17.24 19.29
CA ASN A 122 12.73 17.01 18.51
C ASN A 122 13.27 18.28 17.83
N PRO A 123 13.63 19.34 18.57
CA PRO A 123 14.04 20.60 17.97
C PRO A 123 15.30 20.50 17.09
N ASN A 124 16.13 19.49 17.29
CA ASN A 124 17.33 19.20 16.51
C ASN A 124 17.09 18.27 15.30
N LEU A 125 15.84 17.91 15.04
CA LEU A 125 15.40 17.17 13.86
C LEU A 125 14.51 18.08 13.02
N TYR A 126 15.09 18.74 12.02
CA TYR A 126 14.33 19.65 11.16
C TYR A 126 13.45 18.85 10.19
N VAL A 127 12.14 18.87 10.38
CA VAL A 127 11.19 18.14 9.54
C VAL A 127 11.05 18.86 8.20
N ILE A 128 11.40 18.16 7.12
CA ILE A 128 11.33 18.64 5.72
C ILE A 128 10.06 18.18 5.03
N GLY A 129 9.46 17.08 5.52
CA GLY A 129 8.22 16.54 5.00
C GLY A 129 7.59 15.57 5.99
N ALA A 130 6.28 15.57 6.06
CA ALA A 130 5.52 14.55 6.77
C ALA A 130 4.29 14.17 5.96
N TYR A 131 4.03 12.87 5.83
CA TYR A 131 3.00 12.34 4.95
C TYR A 131 2.20 11.27 5.68
N ILE A 132 0.89 11.45 5.78
CA ILE A 132 -0.02 10.42 6.29
C ILE A 132 -0.62 9.70 5.09
N HIS A 133 -0.34 8.41 5.00
CA HIS A 133 -0.85 7.54 3.95
C HIS A 133 -2.11 6.81 4.41
N MET A 134 -3.19 7.02 3.64
CA MET A 134 -4.48 6.36 3.80
C MET A 134 -4.82 5.49 2.58
N ASP A 135 -3.87 5.35 1.66
CA ASP A 135 -4.02 4.63 0.40
C ASP A 135 -3.30 3.28 0.38
N GLU A 136 -2.78 2.85 1.52
CA GLU A 136 -2.28 1.50 1.77
C GLU A 136 -3.20 0.75 2.74
N GLU A 137 -2.83 -0.44 3.21
CA GLU A 137 -3.72 -1.25 4.04
C GLU A 137 -3.95 -0.64 5.44
N THR A 138 -2.90 -0.11 6.06
CA THR A 138 -2.94 0.46 7.42
C THR A 138 -2.50 1.92 7.39
N PRO A 139 -3.19 2.85 8.09
CA PRO A 139 -2.75 4.22 8.22
C PRO A 139 -1.37 4.30 8.85
N HIS A 140 -0.46 5.01 8.21
CA HIS A 140 0.87 5.24 8.73
C HIS A 140 1.38 6.61 8.29
N MET A 141 2.37 7.11 9.01
CA MET A 141 2.98 8.40 8.73
C MET A 141 4.47 8.26 8.47
N HIS A 142 4.91 8.88 7.40
CA HIS A 142 6.32 9.10 7.09
C HIS A 142 6.72 10.49 7.58
N ILE A 143 7.80 10.59 8.32
CA ILE A 143 8.38 11.87 8.76
C ILE A 143 9.81 11.92 8.24
N ASP A 144 10.05 12.79 7.28
CA ASP A 144 11.36 13.05 6.70
C ASP A 144 12.01 14.24 7.41
N PHE A 145 13.24 14.10 7.90
CA PHE A 145 13.92 15.15 8.67
C PHE A 145 15.42 15.19 8.44
N VAL A 146 15.99 16.38 8.58
CA VAL A 146 17.43 16.64 8.61
C VAL A 146 17.87 16.83 10.05
N PRO A 147 18.68 15.92 10.60
CA PRO A 147 19.23 16.10 11.94
C PRO A 147 20.37 17.10 11.94
N TRP A 148 20.42 17.95 12.96
CA TRP A 148 21.51 18.92 13.10
C TRP A 148 21.97 19.02 14.56
N VAL A 149 23.22 19.39 14.74
CA VAL A 149 23.82 19.62 16.04
C VAL A 149 24.84 20.77 15.94
N SER A 150 24.80 21.68 16.89
CA SER A 150 25.72 22.79 17.02
C SER A 150 26.76 22.53 18.13
N GLY A 151 27.73 23.44 18.28
CA GLY A 151 28.78 23.32 19.26
C GLY A 151 29.88 22.30 18.92
N CYS A 152 29.99 21.93 17.65
CA CYS A 152 30.97 20.93 17.23
C CYS A 152 32.36 21.52 17.09
N THR A 153 33.34 20.91 17.75
CA THR A 153 34.75 21.35 17.71
C THR A 153 35.51 20.86 16.48
N ARG A 154 35.01 19.84 15.77
CA ARG A 154 35.63 19.27 14.56
C ARG A 154 34.69 19.36 13.37
N GLY A 155 35.20 19.89 12.26
CA GLY A 155 34.41 20.10 11.04
C GLY A 155 33.64 21.42 11.09
N LEU A 156 32.39 21.41 10.64
CA LEU A 156 31.47 22.54 10.81
C LEU A 156 31.04 22.62 12.26
N GLU A 157 30.85 23.83 12.75
CA GLU A 157 30.33 24.08 14.09
C GLU A 157 28.91 23.53 14.21
N THR A 158 28.06 23.82 13.25
CA THR A 158 26.75 23.20 13.08
C THR A 158 26.82 22.22 11.91
N LYS A 159 26.42 20.95 12.15
CA LYS A 159 26.53 19.89 11.15
C LYS A 159 25.38 18.90 11.22
N ASN A 160 25.15 18.23 10.08
CA ASN A 160 24.27 17.07 10.03
C ASN A 160 24.88 15.91 10.83
N SER A 161 24.16 15.44 11.84
CA SER A 161 24.49 14.26 12.62
C SER A 161 23.30 13.78 13.42
N LEU A 162 22.76 12.62 13.05
CA LEU A 162 21.65 12.02 13.82
C LEU A 162 22.09 11.65 15.23
N LYS A 163 23.23 10.99 15.36
CA LYS A 163 23.79 10.66 16.67
C LYS A 163 23.99 11.90 17.55
N GLY A 164 24.52 12.97 16.98
CA GLY A 164 24.72 14.22 17.70
C GLY A 164 23.40 14.89 18.12
N ALA A 165 22.42 14.92 17.23
CA ALA A 165 21.09 15.44 17.52
C ALA A 165 20.39 14.67 18.65
N LEU A 166 20.44 13.33 18.62
CA LEU A 166 19.85 12.50 19.67
C LEU A 166 20.60 12.64 21.00
N ALA A 167 21.94 12.70 20.94
CA ALA A 167 22.76 12.89 22.13
C ALA A 167 22.52 14.24 22.82
N SER A 168 22.25 15.32 22.06
CA SER A 168 21.90 16.63 22.60
C SER A 168 20.58 16.61 23.39
N ARG A 169 19.70 15.65 23.10
CA ARG A 169 18.48 15.37 23.86
C ARG A 169 18.67 14.45 25.05
N GLY A 170 19.90 13.97 25.30
CA GLY A 170 20.22 13.09 26.42
C GLY A 170 20.24 11.59 26.08
N PHE A 171 19.89 11.20 24.86
CA PHE A 171 19.99 9.80 24.45
C PHE A 171 21.44 9.40 24.19
N LYS A 172 21.96 8.52 25.03
CA LYS A 172 23.36 8.09 24.96
C LYS A 172 23.45 6.57 24.92
N SER A 173 24.26 6.05 24.02
CA SER A 173 24.47 4.62 23.92
C SER A 173 25.02 4.02 25.23
N GLU A 174 24.38 3.02 25.76
CA GLU A 174 24.80 2.26 26.94
C GLU A 174 25.53 0.94 26.56
N GLY A 175 26.18 0.94 25.39
CA GLY A 175 26.91 -0.19 24.85
C GLY A 175 26.34 -0.74 23.55
N LYS A 176 26.75 -1.96 23.15
CA LYS A 176 26.37 -2.52 21.85
C LYS A 176 24.88 -2.92 21.72
N GLY A 177 24.15 -2.99 22.83
CA GLY A 177 22.77 -3.50 22.87
C GLY A 177 21.67 -2.44 22.92
N TYR A 178 21.98 -1.21 23.33
CA TYR A 178 20.97 -0.15 23.53
C TYR A 178 21.52 1.20 23.03
N THR A 179 21.25 1.49 21.76
CA THR A 179 21.77 2.64 21.03
C THR A 179 20.96 3.91 21.29
N GLU A 180 21.51 5.09 20.96
CA GLU A 180 20.79 6.37 21.01
C GLU A 180 19.48 6.32 20.22
N TRP A 181 19.48 5.64 19.08
CA TRP A 181 18.30 5.42 18.25
C TRP A 181 17.22 4.62 18.97
N GLN A 182 17.60 3.52 19.64
CA GLN A 182 16.62 2.67 20.33
C GLN A 182 15.98 3.39 21.51
N GLN A 183 16.77 4.12 22.30
CA GLN A 183 16.28 4.95 23.40
C GLN A 183 15.31 6.03 22.90
N TRP A 184 15.69 6.71 21.84
CA TRP A 184 14.84 7.73 21.22
C TRP A 184 13.54 7.13 20.67
N ALA A 185 13.63 6.01 19.92
CA ALA A 185 12.47 5.36 19.34
C ALA A 185 11.49 4.86 20.43
N GLU A 186 12.00 4.42 21.58
CA GLU A 186 11.17 4.03 22.72
C GLU A 186 10.46 5.25 23.35
N ALA A 187 11.17 6.34 23.56
CA ALA A 187 10.58 7.59 24.06
C ALA A 187 9.52 8.16 23.10
N GLU A 188 9.73 8.04 21.77
CA GLU A 188 8.76 8.45 20.79
C GLU A 188 7.51 7.55 20.78
N LYS A 189 7.68 6.24 20.99
CA LYS A 189 6.55 5.32 21.18
C LYS A 189 5.76 5.62 22.45
N GLU A 190 6.42 5.98 23.54
CA GLU A 190 5.75 6.42 24.77
C GLU A 190 4.93 7.68 24.53
N THR A 191 5.50 8.67 23.84
CA THR A 191 4.78 9.90 23.46
C THR A 191 3.53 9.56 22.62
N LEU A 192 3.66 8.67 21.65
CA LEU A 192 2.52 8.23 20.85
C LEU A 192 1.49 7.47 21.68
N ALA A 193 1.93 6.60 22.59
CA ALA A 193 1.05 5.85 23.50
C ALA A 193 0.24 6.78 24.40
N ASP A 194 0.82 7.86 24.90
CA ASP A 194 0.12 8.86 25.71
C ASP A 194 -0.97 9.60 24.90
N ILE A 195 -0.73 9.84 23.61
CA ILE A 195 -1.75 10.39 22.72
C ILE A 195 -2.84 9.34 22.49
N MET A 196 -2.48 8.08 22.18
CA MET A 196 -3.43 6.98 21.96
C MET A 196 -4.39 6.80 23.13
N LYS A 197 -3.90 6.94 24.37
CA LYS A 197 -4.74 6.88 25.60
C LYS A 197 -5.88 7.88 25.59
N LYS A 198 -5.68 9.10 25.08
CA LYS A 198 -6.74 10.13 24.97
C LYS A 198 -7.89 9.66 24.07
N TYR A 199 -7.60 8.74 23.14
CA TYR A 199 -8.57 8.14 22.23
C TYR A 199 -9.07 6.76 22.71
N GLY A 200 -8.73 6.35 23.93
CA GLY A 200 -9.15 5.06 24.52
C GLY A 200 -8.42 3.85 23.91
N ILE A 201 -7.21 4.07 23.38
CA ILE A 201 -6.36 3.02 22.81
C ILE A 201 -5.14 2.83 23.71
N GLU A 202 -4.94 1.63 24.24
CA GLU A 202 -3.78 1.24 25.04
C GLU A 202 -2.68 0.68 24.11
N TRP A 203 -1.43 0.92 24.48
CA TRP A 203 -0.30 0.37 23.75
C TRP A 203 -0.06 -1.10 24.12
N GLU A 204 -0.23 -2.02 23.16
CA GLU A 204 0.12 -3.43 23.27
C GLU A 204 1.62 -3.63 23.00
N GLN A 205 2.39 -4.00 24.02
CA GLN A 205 3.81 -4.31 23.87
C GLN A 205 4.01 -5.82 23.70
N LYS A 206 4.12 -6.29 22.46
CA LYS A 206 4.31 -7.73 22.16
C LYS A 206 5.69 -8.28 22.51
N GLY A 207 6.67 -7.42 22.82
CA GLY A 207 8.04 -7.84 23.17
C GLY A 207 8.80 -8.56 22.04
N THR A 208 8.22 -8.64 20.84
CA THR A 208 8.79 -9.31 19.68
C THR A 208 9.46 -8.30 18.77
N HIS A 209 10.77 -8.45 18.55
CA HIS A 209 11.48 -7.75 17.48
C HIS A 209 11.43 -8.61 16.22
N ASN A 210 10.28 -8.64 15.57
CA ASN A 210 10.20 -9.25 14.24
C ASN A 210 11.07 -8.44 13.27
N PRO A 211 11.98 -9.08 12.51
CA PRO A 211 12.75 -8.37 11.51
C PRO A 211 11.80 -7.71 10.50
N HIS A 212 12.09 -6.46 10.14
CA HIS A 212 11.31 -5.76 9.14
C HIS A 212 11.50 -6.45 7.79
N LEU A 213 10.45 -7.14 7.36
CA LEU A 213 10.40 -7.74 6.04
C LEU A 213 10.18 -6.65 4.98
N SER A 214 10.81 -6.80 3.83
CA SER A 214 10.43 -5.98 2.68
C SER A 214 8.96 -6.31 2.31
N VAL A 215 8.28 -5.37 1.65
CA VAL A 215 6.90 -5.61 1.17
C VAL A 215 6.81 -6.88 0.30
N LEU A 216 7.87 -7.17 -0.45
CA LEU A 216 7.97 -8.39 -1.25
C LEU A 216 8.11 -9.65 -0.38
N ASP A 217 8.96 -9.60 0.65
CA ASP A 217 9.17 -10.74 1.55
C ASP A 217 7.91 -10.99 2.40
N TYR A 218 7.24 -9.93 2.86
CA TYR A 218 5.96 -10.05 3.56
C TYR A 218 4.89 -10.68 2.65
N LYS A 219 4.72 -10.18 1.42
CA LYS A 219 3.79 -10.77 0.45
C LYS A 219 4.15 -12.22 0.12
N LYS A 220 5.44 -12.56 0.09
CA LYS A 220 5.89 -13.93 -0.12
C LYS A 220 5.51 -14.83 1.05
N GLN A 221 5.75 -14.40 2.29
CA GLN A 221 5.36 -15.15 3.48
C GLN A 221 3.83 -15.34 3.60
N GLU A 222 3.05 -14.30 3.28
CA GLU A 222 1.60 -14.43 3.30
C GLU A 222 1.09 -15.40 2.22
N ARG A 223 1.70 -15.38 1.02
CA ARG A 223 1.40 -16.36 -0.02
C ARG A 223 1.82 -17.78 0.36
N GLU A 224 2.95 -17.94 1.02
CA GLU A 224 3.40 -19.25 1.52
C GLU A 224 2.38 -19.81 2.53
N LYS A 225 1.90 -18.99 3.47
CA LYS A 225 0.84 -19.39 4.41
C LYS A 225 -0.50 -19.68 3.72
N GLU A 226 -0.83 -18.93 2.67
CA GLU A 226 -2.02 -19.16 1.87
C GLU A 226 -1.92 -20.48 1.11
N ILE A 227 -0.75 -20.79 0.55
CA ILE A 227 -0.46 -22.08 -0.09
C ILE A 227 -0.57 -23.22 0.92
N GLU A 228 0.04 -23.12 2.09
CA GLU A 228 -0.07 -24.13 3.16
C GLU A 228 -1.54 -24.39 3.54
N ARG A 229 -2.36 -23.35 3.71
CA ARG A 229 -3.81 -23.51 3.98
C ARG A 229 -4.53 -24.17 2.81
N CYS A 230 -4.19 -23.81 1.58
CA CYS A 230 -4.76 -24.45 0.39
C CYS A 230 -4.37 -25.93 0.31
N ASP A 231 -3.12 -26.26 0.62
CA ASP A 231 -2.64 -27.65 0.64
C ASP A 231 -3.33 -28.47 1.75
N GLU A 232 -3.55 -27.90 2.94
CA GLU A 232 -4.33 -28.53 4.01
C GLU A 232 -5.77 -28.80 3.58
N ILE A 233 -6.42 -27.84 2.90
CA ILE A 233 -7.77 -28.00 2.37
C ILE A 233 -7.79 -29.07 1.27
N LEU A 234 -6.81 -29.06 0.36
CA LEU A 234 -6.69 -30.06 -0.69
C LEU A 234 -6.54 -31.47 -0.12
N ASN A 235 -5.64 -31.65 0.86
CA ASN A 235 -5.45 -32.93 1.52
C ASN A 235 -6.74 -33.41 2.21
N SER A 236 -7.49 -32.51 2.87
CA SER A 236 -8.75 -32.87 3.50
C SER A 236 -9.82 -33.27 2.49
N LEU A 237 -9.88 -32.59 1.34
CA LEU A 237 -10.78 -32.92 0.24
C LEU A 237 -10.42 -34.22 -0.46
N GLU A 238 -9.12 -34.53 -0.59
CA GLU A 238 -8.66 -35.79 -1.13
C GLU A 238 -9.07 -37.00 -0.27
N VAL A 239 -8.95 -36.84 1.08
CA VAL A 239 -9.44 -37.86 2.02
C VAL A 239 -10.95 -38.01 1.93
N GLU A 240 -11.71 -36.91 1.88
CA GLU A 240 -13.17 -36.96 1.76
C GLU A 240 -13.61 -37.58 0.41
N LEU A 241 -12.83 -37.33 -0.65
CA LEU A 241 -13.08 -37.93 -1.96
C LEU A 241 -12.85 -39.45 -1.94
N ALA A 242 -11.75 -39.91 -1.31
CA ALA A 242 -11.47 -41.33 -1.15
C ALA A 242 -12.56 -42.05 -0.34
N ASP A 243 -13.01 -41.44 0.77
CA ASP A 243 -14.11 -41.94 1.58
C ASP A 243 -15.41 -42.07 0.75
N LYS A 244 -15.69 -41.09 -0.12
CA LYS A 244 -16.85 -41.12 -1.02
C LYS A 244 -16.73 -42.18 -2.13
N GLU A 245 -15.53 -42.38 -2.66
CA GLU A 245 -15.27 -43.44 -3.62
C GLU A 245 -15.51 -44.82 -3.01
N ASP A 246 -15.04 -45.02 -1.76
CA ASP A 246 -15.28 -46.27 -1.02
C ASP A 246 -16.79 -46.51 -0.72
N GLU A 247 -17.51 -45.43 -0.32
CA GLU A 247 -18.98 -45.51 -0.15
C GLU A 247 -19.70 -45.89 -1.44
N ILE A 248 -19.30 -45.33 -2.58
CA ILE A 248 -19.85 -45.63 -3.91
C ILE A 248 -19.56 -47.06 -4.28
N GLU A 249 -18.36 -47.57 -4.07
CA GLU A 249 -18.01 -48.92 -4.38
C GLU A 249 -18.76 -49.95 -3.50
N ALA A 250 -18.88 -49.64 -2.19
CA ALA A 250 -19.71 -50.45 -1.29
C ALA A 250 -21.19 -50.43 -1.66
N ALA A 251 -21.71 -49.32 -2.18
CA ALA A 251 -23.07 -49.24 -2.69
C ALA A 251 -23.25 -50.05 -3.98
N ARG A 252 -22.24 -50.06 -4.89
CA ARG A 252 -22.23 -50.85 -6.11
C ARG A 252 -22.24 -52.36 -5.82
N ILE A 253 -21.45 -52.77 -4.82
CA ILE A 253 -21.39 -54.18 -4.40
C ILE A 253 -22.77 -54.59 -3.85
N ARG A 254 -23.33 -53.82 -2.93
CA ARG A 254 -24.68 -54.07 -2.37
C ARG A 254 -25.74 -54.13 -3.46
N TYR A 255 -25.71 -53.24 -4.42
CA TYR A 255 -26.66 -53.23 -5.54
C TYR A 255 -26.53 -54.48 -6.41
N LYS A 256 -25.30 -54.95 -6.67
CA LYS A 256 -25.06 -56.22 -7.40
C LYS A 256 -25.60 -57.43 -6.63
N GLU A 257 -25.31 -57.48 -5.32
CA GLU A 257 -25.82 -58.56 -4.46
C GLU A 257 -27.35 -58.59 -4.41
N GLU A 258 -27.97 -57.42 -4.35
CA GLU A 258 -29.43 -57.27 -4.34
C GLU A 258 -30.04 -57.65 -5.70
N GLN A 259 -29.37 -57.32 -6.82
CA GLN A 259 -29.78 -57.79 -8.15
C GLN A 259 -29.64 -59.29 -8.30
N GLU A 260 -28.56 -59.89 -7.82
CA GLU A 260 -28.41 -61.35 -7.87
C GLU A 260 -29.40 -62.07 -6.96
N ALA A 261 -29.64 -61.57 -5.76
CA ALA A 261 -30.66 -62.11 -4.85
C ALA A 261 -32.08 -61.99 -5.46
N SER A 262 -32.36 -60.83 -6.10
CA SER A 262 -33.62 -60.63 -6.80
C SER A 262 -33.80 -61.63 -7.97
N LYS A 263 -32.68 -61.84 -8.71
CA LYS A 263 -32.69 -62.80 -9.83
C LYS A 263 -32.95 -64.21 -9.35
N VAL A 264 -32.28 -64.63 -8.25
CA VAL A 264 -32.49 -65.92 -7.62
C VAL A 264 -33.93 -66.07 -7.09
N ALA A 265 -34.47 -65.02 -6.44
CA ALA A 265 -35.86 -65.00 -5.95
C ALA A 265 -36.87 -65.10 -7.12
N ILE A 266 -36.58 -64.41 -8.20
CA ILE A 266 -37.36 -64.46 -9.44
C ILE A 266 -37.28 -65.81 -10.05
N ASP A 267 -36.09 -66.42 -10.21
CA ASP A 267 -35.91 -67.79 -10.78
C ASP A 267 -36.63 -68.85 -9.91
N LYS A 268 -36.68 -68.69 -8.61
CA LYS A 268 -37.46 -69.50 -7.65
C LYS A 268 -38.98 -69.35 -7.87
N MET A 269 -39.45 -68.10 -8.03
CA MET A 269 -40.83 -67.81 -8.39
C MET A 269 -41.21 -68.41 -9.74
N ILE A 270 -40.27 -68.51 -10.69
CA ILE A 270 -40.44 -69.23 -12.00
C ILE A 270 -40.78 -70.66 -11.78
N ALA A 271 -39.97 -71.32 -10.97
CA ALA A 271 -40.14 -72.78 -10.73
C ALA A 271 -41.48 -73.06 -10.04
N GLU A 272 -42.00 -72.08 -9.29
CA GLU A 272 -43.27 -72.26 -8.54
C GLU A 272 -44.55 -71.83 -9.28
N ASN A 273 -44.48 -70.82 -10.20
CA ASN A 273 -45.66 -70.23 -10.84
C ASN A 273 -45.59 -70.01 -12.38
N GLY A 274 -45.02 -70.87 -13.12
CA GLY A 274 -44.91 -71.07 -14.59
C GLY A 274 -45.25 -69.92 -15.57
N ALA A 275 -46.46 -69.67 -15.90
CA ALA A 275 -46.87 -68.78 -17.01
C ALA A 275 -46.80 -67.28 -16.72
N GLU A 276 -47.07 -66.85 -15.46
CA GLU A 276 -47.06 -65.47 -15.06
C GLU A 276 -45.62 -64.87 -14.95
N TYR A 277 -44.71 -65.74 -14.65
CA TYR A 277 -43.31 -65.49 -14.58
C TYR A 277 -42.67 -65.16 -15.92
N VAL A 278 -43.02 -65.93 -17.02
CA VAL A 278 -42.48 -65.60 -18.34
C VAL A 278 -42.83 -64.18 -18.79
N ARG A 279 -44.00 -63.73 -18.37
CA ARG A 279 -44.48 -62.39 -18.67
C ARG A 279 -43.65 -61.32 -17.92
N ILE A 280 -43.41 -61.55 -16.63
CA ILE A 280 -42.62 -60.64 -15.78
C ILE A 280 -41.15 -60.58 -16.24
N LYS A 281 -40.59 -61.75 -16.65
CA LYS A 281 -39.24 -61.78 -17.16
C LYS A 281 -39.09 -60.99 -18.47
N HIS A 282 -40.09 -61.08 -19.36
CA HIS A 282 -40.07 -60.26 -20.57
C HIS A 282 -40.20 -58.77 -20.33
N GLU A 283 -40.98 -58.36 -19.31
CA GLU A 283 -41.09 -56.95 -18.87
C GLU A 283 -39.78 -56.45 -18.25
N ILE A 284 -39.08 -57.29 -17.47
CA ILE A 284 -37.75 -56.96 -16.92
C ILE A 284 -36.70 -56.78 -18.03
N GLU A 285 -36.65 -57.72 -18.98
CA GLU A 285 -35.73 -57.65 -20.14
C GLU A 285 -36.00 -56.37 -20.96
N LYS A 286 -37.25 -55.98 -21.12
CA LYS A 286 -37.64 -54.74 -21.77
C LYS A 286 -37.20 -53.50 -20.98
N ALA A 287 -37.39 -53.48 -19.67
CA ALA A 287 -36.97 -52.38 -18.78
C ALA A 287 -35.45 -52.24 -18.72
N GLU A 288 -34.70 -53.34 -18.74
CA GLU A 288 -33.24 -53.33 -18.86
C GLU A 288 -32.76 -52.74 -20.19
N GLY A 289 -33.46 -53.02 -21.30
CA GLY A 289 -33.21 -52.42 -22.60
C GLY A 289 -33.44 -50.90 -22.58
N GLU A 290 -34.57 -50.49 -22.05
CA GLU A 290 -34.89 -49.04 -21.89
C GLU A 290 -33.88 -48.30 -20.98
N LEU A 291 -33.42 -48.95 -19.89
CA LEU A 291 -32.39 -48.40 -18.99
C LEU A 291 -31.04 -48.24 -19.70
N LYS A 292 -30.70 -49.15 -20.60
CA LYS A 292 -29.49 -49.09 -21.43
C LYS A 292 -29.55 -47.91 -22.38
N GLU A 293 -30.68 -47.71 -23.05
CA GLU A 293 -30.89 -46.59 -23.98
C GLU A 293 -30.80 -45.23 -23.22
N VAL A 294 -31.39 -45.13 -22.05
CA VAL A 294 -31.32 -43.92 -21.21
C VAL A 294 -29.88 -43.62 -20.78
N LYS A 295 -29.10 -44.67 -20.42
CA LYS A 295 -27.68 -44.50 -20.08
C LYS A 295 -26.84 -44.04 -21.28
N GLU A 296 -27.08 -44.53 -22.46
CA GLU A 296 -26.40 -44.10 -23.69
C GLU A 296 -26.76 -42.64 -24.02
N LEU A 297 -28.04 -42.27 -23.93
CA LEU A 297 -28.49 -40.89 -24.12
C LEU A 297 -27.89 -39.92 -23.10
N LEU A 298 -27.77 -40.35 -21.84
CA LEU A 298 -27.16 -39.55 -20.78
C LEU A 298 -25.66 -39.33 -21.02
N LEU A 299 -24.99 -40.35 -21.57
CA LEU A 299 -23.58 -40.24 -21.97
C LEU A 299 -23.38 -39.25 -23.13
N GLU A 300 -24.23 -39.34 -24.16
CA GLU A 300 -24.23 -38.41 -25.29
C GLU A 300 -24.48 -36.97 -24.84
N THR A 301 -25.49 -36.75 -24.01
CA THR A 301 -25.82 -35.41 -23.45
C THR A 301 -24.65 -34.84 -22.66
N ARG A 302 -23.95 -35.68 -21.88
CA ARG A 302 -22.77 -35.27 -21.12
C ARG A 302 -21.62 -34.86 -22.06
N VAL A 303 -21.40 -35.57 -23.13
CA VAL A 303 -20.37 -35.24 -24.14
C VAL A 303 -20.71 -33.92 -24.84
N GLU A 304 -21.98 -33.69 -25.18
CA GLU A 304 -22.40 -32.42 -25.77
C GLU A 304 -22.23 -31.23 -24.81
N TYR A 305 -22.60 -31.42 -23.55
CA TYR A 305 -22.40 -30.41 -22.50
C TYR A 305 -20.91 -30.04 -22.33
N GLU A 306 -20.02 -31.03 -22.29
CA GLU A 306 -18.57 -30.78 -22.22
C GLU A 306 -18.04 -30.03 -23.46
N LYS A 307 -18.52 -30.39 -24.65
CA LYS A 307 -18.18 -29.65 -25.89
C LYS A 307 -18.63 -28.18 -25.80
N GLU A 308 -19.84 -27.93 -25.34
CA GLU A 308 -20.35 -26.59 -25.18
C GLU A 308 -19.55 -25.77 -24.11
N ARG A 309 -19.19 -26.43 -23.00
CA ARG A 309 -18.35 -25.87 -21.96
C ARG A 309 -16.98 -25.46 -22.49
N ILE A 310 -16.33 -26.32 -23.28
CA ILE A 310 -15.05 -26.01 -23.92
C ILE A 310 -15.19 -24.87 -24.92
N LEU A 311 -16.28 -24.80 -25.67
CA LEU A 311 -16.52 -23.72 -26.62
C LEU A 311 -16.73 -22.37 -25.91
N LYS A 312 -17.49 -22.39 -24.80
CA LYS A 312 -17.66 -21.20 -23.94
C LYS A 312 -16.34 -20.73 -23.34
N ALA A 313 -15.50 -21.65 -22.85
CA ALA A 313 -14.18 -21.35 -22.34
C ALA A 313 -13.25 -20.73 -23.41
N LYS A 314 -13.27 -21.26 -24.63
CA LYS A 314 -12.50 -20.68 -25.74
C LYS A 314 -12.97 -19.27 -26.10
N LYS A 315 -14.28 -19.02 -26.13
CA LYS A 315 -14.82 -17.67 -26.35
C LYS A 315 -14.41 -16.70 -25.24
N LEU A 316 -14.46 -17.14 -23.98
CA LEU A 316 -14.02 -16.33 -22.84
C LEU A 316 -12.54 -15.96 -22.93
N ASN A 317 -11.68 -16.93 -23.26
CA ASN A 317 -10.24 -16.69 -23.45
C ASN A 317 -9.97 -15.72 -24.61
N SER A 318 -10.75 -15.77 -25.69
CA SER A 318 -10.64 -14.80 -26.79
C SER A 318 -10.97 -13.38 -26.32
N ILE A 319 -12.03 -13.23 -25.51
CA ILE A 319 -12.42 -11.93 -24.93
C ILE A 319 -11.36 -11.43 -23.96
N ILE A 320 -10.79 -12.30 -23.13
CA ILE A 320 -9.69 -11.96 -22.22
C ILE A 320 -8.48 -11.43 -23.00
N CYS A 321 -8.06 -12.14 -24.04
CA CYS A 321 -6.93 -11.73 -24.88
C CYS A 321 -7.18 -10.38 -25.59
N GLU A 322 -8.42 -10.12 -26.04
CA GLU A 322 -8.81 -8.83 -26.62
C GLU A 322 -8.70 -7.70 -25.57
N LYS A 323 -9.17 -7.95 -24.33
CA LYS A 323 -9.08 -6.99 -23.25
C LYS A 323 -7.65 -6.74 -22.76
N GLU A 324 -6.81 -7.76 -22.79
CA GLU A 324 -5.38 -7.59 -22.51
C GLU A 324 -4.69 -6.69 -23.55
N ASN A 325 -5.03 -6.85 -24.83
CA ASN A 325 -4.52 -5.98 -25.90
C ASN A 325 -5.02 -4.53 -25.75
N GLU A 326 -6.30 -4.35 -25.38
CA GLU A 326 -6.83 -3.00 -25.07
C GLU A 326 -6.08 -2.37 -23.88
N LEU A 327 -5.77 -3.17 -22.84
CA LEU A 327 -5.01 -2.72 -21.67
C LEU A 327 -3.59 -2.26 -22.05
N VAL A 328 -2.93 -2.99 -22.94
CA VAL A 328 -1.60 -2.61 -23.45
C VAL A 328 -1.66 -1.29 -24.20
N ALA A 329 -2.71 -1.09 -25.04
CA ALA A 329 -2.91 0.16 -25.76
C ALA A 329 -3.16 1.36 -24.83
N VAL A 330 -3.92 1.12 -23.74
CA VAL A 330 -4.17 2.15 -22.70
C VAL A 330 -2.89 2.49 -21.94
N LYS A 331 -2.08 1.46 -21.58
CA LYS A 331 -0.77 1.70 -20.94
C LYS A 331 0.13 2.58 -21.78
N LYS A 332 0.21 2.30 -23.09
CA LYS A 332 1.01 3.13 -24.01
C LYS A 332 0.55 4.60 -24.02
N LYS A 333 -0.77 4.82 -24.05
CA LYS A 333 -1.31 6.19 -23.97
C LYS A 333 -1.00 6.88 -22.64
N LEU A 334 -0.94 6.11 -21.56
CA LEU A 334 -0.56 6.63 -20.24
C LEU A 334 0.91 7.07 -20.22
N ASP A 335 1.79 6.30 -20.85
CA ASP A 335 3.21 6.65 -20.98
C ASP A 335 3.37 7.95 -21.80
N ASP A 336 2.66 8.08 -22.92
CA ASP A 336 2.64 9.31 -23.73
C ASP A 336 2.18 10.55 -22.93
N ILE A 337 1.18 10.37 -22.04
CA ILE A 337 0.68 11.43 -21.13
C ILE A 337 1.72 11.77 -20.07
N ASN A 338 2.42 10.78 -19.53
CA ASN A 338 3.49 11.01 -18.57
C ASN A 338 4.64 11.80 -19.16
N ASP A 339 4.99 11.54 -20.42
CA ASP A 339 6.01 12.31 -21.14
C ASP A 339 5.62 13.78 -21.29
N ILE A 340 4.33 14.04 -21.64
CA ILE A 340 3.79 15.40 -21.71
C ILE A 340 3.82 16.07 -20.32
N LEU A 341 3.52 15.31 -19.26
CA LEU A 341 3.54 15.81 -17.89
C LEU A 341 4.97 16.19 -17.46
N GLU A 342 5.98 15.43 -17.86
CA GLU A 342 7.38 15.77 -17.59
C GLU A 342 7.81 17.06 -18.31
N ILE A 343 7.38 17.27 -19.54
CA ILE A 343 7.62 18.54 -20.24
C ILE A 343 6.96 19.71 -19.49
N ALA A 344 5.71 19.57 -19.08
CA ALA A 344 5.01 20.60 -18.33
C ALA A 344 5.66 20.90 -16.95
N LYS A 345 6.23 19.89 -16.29
CA LYS A 345 7.02 20.08 -15.05
C LYS A 345 8.29 20.89 -15.29
N ILE A 346 8.96 20.67 -16.42
CA ILE A 346 10.17 21.42 -16.79
C ILE A 346 9.81 22.90 -17.01
N GLU A 347 8.71 23.18 -17.72
CA GLU A 347 8.21 24.54 -17.94
C GLU A 347 7.82 25.23 -16.63
N LEU A 348 7.12 24.49 -15.73
CA LEU A 348 6.78 25.00 -14.39
C LEU A 348 8.03 25.33 -13.56
N LYS A 349 9.07 24.50 -13.64
CA LYS A 349 10.33 24.72 -12.96
C LYS A 349 11.08 25.96 -13.50
N SER A 350 10.99 26.19 -14.82
CA SER A 350 11.50 27.41 -15.44
C SER A 350 10.79 28.67 -14.91
N ALA A 351 9.46 28.63 -14.84
CA ALA A 351 8.67 29.72 -14.28
C ALA A 351 8.95 29.94 -12.78
N GLN A 352 9.17 28.88 -12.02
CA GLN A 352 9.55 28.97 -10.60
C GLN A 352 10.94 29.60 -10.40
N THR A 353 11.90 29.35 -11.33
CA THR A 353 13.20 30.03 -11.31
C THR A 353 13.09 31.53 -11.58
N GLU A 354 12.21 31.94 -12.48
CA GLU A 354 11.93 33.36 -12.73
C GLU A 354 11.33 34.04 -11.49
N VAL A 355 10.38 33.39 -10.82
CA VAL A 355 9.80 33.86 -9.57
C VAL A 355 10.86 33.95 -8.45
N THR A 356 11.80 33.02 -8.42
CA THR A 356 12.89 33.01 -7.43
C THR A 356 13.87 34.17 -7.67
N VAL A 357 14.16 34.48 -8.92
CA VAL A 357 14.97 35.66 -9.31
C VAL A 357 14.25 36.95 -8.90
N ALA A 358 12.95 37.04 -9.16
CA ALA A 358 12.14 38.19 -8.73
C ALA A 358 12.09 38.35 -7.19
N LYS A 359 12.01 37.24 -6.45
CA LYS A 359 12.08 37.26 -4.97
C LYS A 359 13.45 37.67 -4.46
N LYS A 360 14.54 37.26 -5.10
CA LYS A 360 15.92 37.72 -4.76
C LYS A 360 16.08 39.22 -4.97
N LEU A 361 15.54 39.74 -6.08
CA LEU A 361 15.57 41.18 -6.35
C LEU A 361 14.78 41.96 -5.29
N LYS A 362 13.63 41.41 -4.86
CA LYS A 362 12.83 41.98 -3.80
C LYS A 362 13.54 41.92 -2.45
N ALA A 363 14.25 40.83 -2.13
CA ALA A 363 15.03 40.69 -0.90
C ALA A 363 16.24 41.65 -0.86
N GLN A 364 16.90 41.92 -2.00
CA GLN A 364 17.96 42.91 -2.11
C GLN A 364 17.43 44.33 -1.87
N LEU A 365 16.23 44.64 -2.35
CA LEU A 365 15.56 45.94 -2.07
C LEU A 365 15.13 46.11 -0.61
N MET A 366 14.87 45.00 0.10
CA MET A 366 14.51 45.00 1.52
C MET A 366 15.72 45.06 2.48
N GLN A 367 16.92 44.71 2.01
CA GLN A 367 18.15 44.76 2.80
C GLN A 367 18.67 46.20 3.03
N GLU A 368 18.10 47.18 2.30
CA GLU A 368 18.38 48.61 2.49
C GLU A 368 17.49 49.28 3.53
N MET A 369 16.58 48.52 4.19
CA MET A 369 15.69 49.07 5.24
C MET A 369 15.92 48.34 6.56
N ASP A 370 16.62 49.02 7.50
CA ASP A 370 16.94 48.61 8.87
C ASP A 370 15.70 48.25 9.72
N GLY A 371 15.75 47.12 10.45
CA GLY A 371 14.81 46.82 11.51
C GLY A 371 14.59 45.36 11.88
N GLU A 372 15.46 44.77 12.73
CA GLU A 372 15.42 43.36 13.17
C GLU A 372 14.14 42.89 13.90
N ASP A 373 13.43 43.81 14.57
CA ASP A 373 12.21 43.45 15.34
C ASP A 373 10.91 43.42 14.48
N TYR A 374 10.90 44.14 13.38
CA TYR A 374 9.79 44.10 12.42
C TYR A 374 9.74 42.78 11.59
N LEU A 375 10.89 42.14 11.43
CA LEU A 375 11.01 40.89 10.68
C LEU A 375 10.41 39.66 11.39
N LYS A 376 10.38 39.68 12.73
CA LYS A 376 9.78 38.56 13.51
C LYS A 376 8.25 38.52 13.40
N GLU A 377 7.61 39.70 13.47
CA GLU A 377 6.16 39.82 13.25
C GLU A 377 5.78 39.52 11.78
N GLN A 378 6.60 39.96 10.83
CA GLN A 378 6.38 39.68 9.41
C GLN A 378 6.55 38.21 9.07
N VAL A 379 7.43 37.48 9.74
CA VAL A 379 7.58 36.01 9.54
C VAL A 379 6.33 35.24 10.03
N ILE A 380 5.71 35.71 11.09
CA ILE A 380 4.45 35.15 11.59
C ILE A 380 3.30 35.48 10.61
N GLU A 381 3.26 36.70 10.13
CA GLU A 381 2.26 37.15 9.15
C GLU A 381 2.44 36.44 7.78
N LEU A 382 3.67 36.27 7.32
CA LEU A 382 3.97 35.55 6.10
C LEU A 382 3.71 34.03 6.22
N ARG A 383 3.85 33.45 7.41
CA ARG A 383 3.41 32.08 7.68
C ARG A 383 1.90 31.96 7.63
N TYR A 384 1.18 32.93 8.16
CA TYR A 384 -0.29 32.99 8.04
C TYR A 384 -0.74 33.18 6.58
N GLN A 385 -0.09 34.09 5.85
CA GLN A 385 -0.37 34.31 4.43
C GLN A 385 0.01 33.10 3.56
N ASN A 386 1.08 32.36 3.89
CA ASN A 386 1.41 31.10 3.25
C ASN A 386 0.38 29.99 3.58
N MET A 387 -0.25 30.04 4.72
CA MET A 387 -1.35 29.13 5.06
C MET A 387 -2.59 29.46 4.24
N VAL A 388 -2.92 30.74 4.06
CA VAL A 388 -4.03 31.21 3.21
C VAL A 388 -3.74 30.89 1.73
N LEU A 389 -2.50 31.13 1.26
CA LEU A 389 -2.08 30.77 -0.10
C LEU A 389 -2.03 29.24 -0.33
N LYS A 390 -1.85 28.45 0.73
CA LYS A 390 -2.00 26.99 0.65
C LYS A 390 -3.46 26.58 0.43
N ASP A 391 -4.40 27.24 1.08
CA ASP A 391 -5.83 26.99 0.88
C ASP A 391 -6.27 27.43 -0.52
N GLU A 392 -5.74 28.56 -1.03
CA GLU A 392 -5.97 28.99 -2.42
C GLU A 392 -5.32 28.02 -3.45
N ASN A 393 -4.09 27.54 -3.16
CA ASN A 393 -3.44 26.51 -3.97
C ASN A 393 -4.18 25.16 -3.87
N GLN A 394 -4.78 24.85 -2.73
CA GLN A 394 -5.65 23.68 -2.61
C GLN A 394 -6.92 23.84 -3.47
N SER A 395 -7.53 25.03 -3.43
CA SER A 395 -8.66 25.35 -4.31
C SER A 395 -8.28 25.34 -5.79
N LEU A 396 -7.08 25.82 -6.15
CA LEU A 396 -6.55 25.74 -7.51
C LEU A 396 -6.24 24.30 -7.92
N LYS A 397 -5.72 23.47 -7.01
CA LYS A 397 -5.55 22.03 -7.22
C LYS A 397 -6.88 21.31 -7.41
N GLU A 398 -7.92 21.70 -6.68
CA GLU A 398 -9.27 21.16 -6.86
C GLU A 398 -9.86 21.56 -8.22
N LYS A 399 -9.66 22.82 -8.64
CA LYS A 399 -10.02 23.26 -9.99
C LYS A 399 -9.19 22.59 -11.08
N LEU A 400 -7.90 22.35 -10.82
CA LEU A 400 -7.03 21.59 -11.70
C LEU A 400 -7.47 20.13 -11.76
N ASN A 401 -7.84 19.53 -10.63
CA ASN A 401 -8.41 18.19 -10.57
C ASN A 401 -9.80 18.12 -11.26
N GLN A 402 -10.64 19.14 -11.12
CA GLN A 402 -11.88 19.23 -11.87
C GLN A 402 -11.63 19.36 -13.38
N ALA A 403 -10.63 20.13 -13.79
CA ALA A 403 -10.18 20.19 -15.18
C ALA A 403 -9.55 18.88 -15.65
N TYR A 404 -8.85 18.18 -14.76
CA TYR A 404 -8.30 16.83 -15.00
C TYR A 404 -9.42 15.78 -15.09
N GLU A 405 -10.43 15.87 -14.22
CA GLU A 405 -11.62 15.01 -14.30
C GLU A 405 -12.49 15.36 -15.52
N PHE A 406 -12.53 16.63 -15.92
CA PHE A 406 -13.16 17.04 -17.17
C PHE A 406 -12.39 16.52 -18.41
N MET A 407 -11.06 16.58 -18.39
CA MET A 407 -10.22 15.95 -19.43
C MET A 407 -10.31 14.42 -19.40
N LYS A 408 -10.39 13.81 -18.22
CA LYS A 408 -10.76 12.40 -18.07
C LYS A 408 -12.13 12.13 -18.71
N GLN A 409 -13.12 12.99 -18.58
CA GLN A 409 -14.40 12.82 -19.29
C GLN A 409 -14.24 12.84 -20.82
N PHE A 410 -13.34 13.60 -21.40
CA PHE A 410 -13.06 13.58 -22.86
C PHE A 410 -12.28 12.33 -23.31
N VAL A 411 -11.42 11.80 -22.50
CA VAL A 411 -10.77 10.49 -22.71
C VAL A 411 -11.76 9.33 -22.46
N ILE A 412 -12.88 9.60 -21.84
CA ILE A 412 -13.87 8.73 -21.18
C ILE A 412 -14.87 8.06 -22.11
N GLU A 413 -14.88 8.22 -23.36
CA GLU A 413 -15.55 7.16 -24.12
C GLU A 413 -14.86 5.80 -23.89
N GLY A 414 -13.56 5.77 -23.57
CA GLY A 414 -12.84 4.58 -23.07
C GLY A 414 -13.10 4.22 -21.59
N MET A 415 -13.30 5.21 -20.68
CA MET A 415 -13.44 4.94 -19.23
C MET A 415 -14.88 4.74 -18.75
N ASN A 416 -15.86 5.28 -19.43
CA ASN A 416 -17.26 4.86 -19.27
C ASN A 416 -17.41 3.35 -19.54
N LEU A 417 -16.51 2.77 -20.32
CA LEU A 417 -16.41 1.31 -20.47
C LEU A 417 -15.93 0.63 -19.16
N LEU A 418 -15.08 1.28 -18.39
CA LEU A 418 -14.57 0.74 -17.12
C LEU A 418 -15.60 0.84 -15.98
N GLU A 419 -16.37 1.94 -15.92
CA GLU A 419 -17.49 2.06 -14.99
C GLU A 419 -18.67 1.16 -15.42
N LYS A 420 -19.01 1.10 -16.70
CA LYS A 420 -19.98 0.13 -17.22
C LYS A 420 -19.53 -1.30 -16.98
N PHE A 421 -18.24 -1.58 -17.05
CA PHE A 421 -17.69 -2.90 -16.75
C PHE A 421 -17.74 -3.22 -15.25
N LYS A 422 -17.48 -2.24 -14.36
CA LYS A 422 -17.68 -2.40 -12.90
C LYS A 422 -19.15 -2.60 -12.53
N ILE A 423 -20.05 -1.88 -13.16
CA ILE A 423 -21.50 -2.05 -12.97
C ILE A 423 -21.96 -3.41 -13.52
N TRP A 424 -21.49 -3.81 -14.70
CA TRP A 424 -21.79 -5.10 -15.31
C TRP A 424 -21.26 -6.29 -14.50
N ILE A 425 -20.02 -6.21 -13.95
CA ILE A 425 -19.49 -7.22 -13.01
C ILE A 425 -20.32 -7.24 -11.73
N GLY A 426 -20.67 -6.07 -11.19
CA GLY A 426 -21.49 -5.97 -9.98
C GLY A 426 -22.92 -6.52 -10.17
N GLU A 427 -23.48 -6.43 -11.36
CA GLU A 427 -24.77 -7.04 -11.71
C GLU A 427 -24.65 -8.54 -11.96
N LYS A 428 -23.62 -8.99 -12.66
CA LYS A 428 -23.34 -10.42 -12.89
C LYS A 428 -22.99 -11.20 -11.63
N VAL A 429 -22.25 -10.59 -10.70
CA VAL A 429 -21.97 -11.20 -9.40
C VAL A 429 -23.25 -11.32 -8.56
N ARG A 430 -24.16 -10.35 -8.61
CA ARG A 430 -25.48 -10.43 -7.94
C ARG A 430 -26.39 -11.52 -8.52
N ASP A 431 -26.30 -11.78 -9.81
CA ASP A 431 -27.12 -12.82 -10.47
C ASP A 431 -26.59 -14.23 -10.20
N VAL A 432 -25.30 -14.39 -9.90
CA VAL A 432 -24.68 -15.67 -9.52
C VAL A 432 -25.03 -16.06 -8.07
N TRP A 433 -25.30 -15.06 -7.18
CA TRP A 433 -25.68 -15.32 -5.78
C TRP A 433 -27.20 -15.45 -5.56
N LYS A 434 -27.99 -15.34 -6.63
CA LYS A 434 -29.47 -15.53 -6.60
C LYS A 434 -29.93 -16.82 -7.28
N ARG A 435 -29.00 -17.68 -7.71
CA ARG A 435 -29.27 -19.04 -8.17
C ARG A 435 -28.59 -20.05 -7.24
#